data_9054914ff94c0edcb0bda1bfe801796a
#
_entry.id   9054914ff94c0edcb0bda1bfe801796a
#
_cell.length_a   1.000
_cell.length_b   1.000
_cell.length_c   1.000
_cell.angle_alpha   90.00
_cell.angle_beta   90.00
_cell.angle_gamma   90.00
#
_symmetry.space_group_name_H-M   'P 1'
#
loop_
_entity.id
_entity.type
_entity.pdbx_description
1 polymer ?
#
loop_
_entity_poly.entity_id
_entity_poly.type
_entity_poly.pdbx_seq_one_letter_code
_entity_poly.pdbx_strand_id
1 'polypeptide(L)'
;MNETINPFEIACDTATATKSSAVSKRLELGTLCLADSVARLHLPISKLQGATITMEMGFETGFGFDDASKQFTSIVKIHCKGKIAEPNGTGVEKGTEAFTVTATYALEMVLKQDFESPEERDSHLASFAATNAPMAAWPCWRDFLQSATGRMGLVPVTAPFLRVDVRKEDSAPVVGSTPT
;
A
#
# COMPACT_ATOMS: atom_id res chain seq x y z
N MET A 1 2.87 -11.43 26.02
CA MET A 1 1.70 -10.87 25.32
C MET A 1 1.95 -11.03 23.84
N ASN A 2 1.16 -11.87 23.15
CA ASN A 2 1.24 -11.95 21.68
C ASN A 2 0.48 -10.74 21.13
N GLU A 3 1.19 -9.70 20.73
CA GLU A 3 0.59 -8.66 19.90
C GLU A 3 0.18 -9.29 18.59
N THR A 4 -1.11 -9.40 18.37
CA THR A 4 -1.66 -9.76 17.07
C THR A 4 -1.37 -8.59 16.13
N ILE A 5 -0.29 -8.70 15.35
CA ILE A 5 0.01 -7.73 14.31
C ILE A 5 -1.11 -7.87 13.28
N ASN A 6 -2.06 -6.94 13.29
CA ASN A 6 -3.08 -6.88 12.26
C ASN A 6 -2.41 -6.68 10.89
N PRO A 7 -2.72 -7.50 9.89
CA PRO A 7 -2.21 -7.30 8.55
C PRO A 7 -2.70 -5.95 8.02
N PHE A 8 -1.90 -5.35 7.15
CA PHE A 8 -2.35 -4.19 6.39
C PHE A 8 -3.30 -4.69 5.29
N GLU A 9 -4.53 -4.16 5.23
CA GLU A 9 -5.60 -4.72 4.41
C GLU A 9 -5.97 -3.80 3.26
N ILE A 10 -6.10 -4.39 2.06
CA ILE A 10 -6.77 -3.77 0.91
C ILE A 10 -8.20 -4.32 0.90
N ALA A 11 -9.17 -3.52 1.31
CA ALA A 11 -10.57 -3.89 1.20
C ALA A 11 -11.05 -3.68 -0.24
N CYS A 12 -11.62 -4.70 -0.86
CA CYS A 12 -12.28 -4.59 -2.17
C CYS A 12 -13.55 -5.43 -2.21
N ASP A 13 -14.46 -5.09 -3.13
CA ASP A 13 -15.64 -5.91 -3.40
C ASP A 13 -15.33 -7.11 -4.32
N THR A 14 -16.26 -8.02 -4.44
CA THR A 14 -16.13 -9.22 -5.28
C THR A 14 -15.98 -8.85 -6.77
N ALA A 15 -16.62 -7.78 -7.24
CA ALA A 15 -16.53 -7.34 -8.64
C ALA A 15 -15.12 -6.86 -8.96
N THR A 16 -14.53 -6.02 -8.09
CA THR A 16 -13.14 -5.55 -8.21
C THR A 16 -12.15 -6.70 -8.19
N ALA A 17 -12.31 -7.65 -7.26
CA ALA A 17 -11.43 -8.83 -7.18
C ALA A 17 -11.52 -9.69 -8.45
N THR A 18 -12.73 -9.89 -9.00
CA THR A 18 -12.94 -10.65 -10.25
C THR A 18 -12.30 -9.96 -11.44
N LYS A 19 -12.50 -8.64 -11.59
CA LYS A 19 -11.87 -7.85 -12.67
C LYS A 19 -10.35 -7.91 -12.57
N SER A 20 -9.79 -7.70 -11.40
CA SER A 20 -8.34 -7.76 -11.16
C SER A 20 -7.75 -9.13 -11.51
N SER A 21 -8.43 -10.22 -11.13
CA SER A 21 -8.03 -11.58 -11.50
C SER A 21 -8.09 -11.84 -13.00
N ALA A 22 -9.09 -11.30 -13.71
CA ALA A 22 -9.20 -11.41 -15.16
C ALA A 22 -8.04 -10.72 -15.88
N VAL A 23 -7.61 -9.55 -15.39
CA VAL A 23 -6.45 -8.82 -15.91
C VAL A 23 -5.16 -9.60 -15.72
N SER A 24 -4.95 -10.20 -14.55
CA SER A 24 -3.71 -10.96 -14.25
C SER A 24 -3.42 -12.06 -15.25
N LYS A 25 -4.45 -12.62 -15.89
CA LYS A 25 -4.31 -13.67 -16.93
C LYS A 25 -3.95 -13.10 -18.30
N ARG A 26 -4.19 -11.83 -18.54
CA ARG A 26 -3.98 -11.14 -19.83
C ARG A 26 -2.72 -10.30 -19.86
N LEU A 27 -2.10 -10.05 -18.70
CA LEU A 27 -0.87 -9.28 -18.57
C LEU A 27 0.35 -10.19 -18.55
N GLU A 28 1.39 -9.78 -19.25
CA GLU A 28 2.74 -10.29 -19.05
C GLU A 28 3.52 -9.30 -18.21
N LEU A 29 4.08 -9.80 -17.10
CA LEU A 29 4.90 -8.99 -16.20
C LEU A 29 6.18 -8.57 -16.92
N GLY A 30 6.41 -7.28 -17.00
CA GLY A 30 7.66 -6.69 -17.45
C GLY A 30 8.57 -6.38 -16.28
N THR A 31 8.59 -5.13 -15.86
CA THR A 31 9.52 -4.63 -14.85
C THR A 31 8.77 -4.09 -13.63
N LEU A 32 9.28 -4.41 -12.45
CA LEU A 32 8.97 -3.68 -11.21
C LEU A 32 10.21 -2.89 -10.82
N CYS A 33 10.12 -1.57 -10.80
CA CYS A 33 11.23 -0.71 -10.41
C CYS A 33 10.84 0.31 -9.35
N LEU A 34 11.82 0.71 -8.54
CA LEU A 34 11.73 1.85 -7.64
C LEU A 34 11.92 3.12 -8.47
N ALA A 35 10.85 3.88 -8.67
CA ALA A 35 10.86 5.08 -9.48
C ALA A 35 11.31 6.32 -8.68
N ASP A 36 10.93 6.40 -7.40
CA ASP A 36 11.32 7.50 -6.50
C ASP A 36 11.28 7.03 -5.04
N SER A 37 12.11 7.65 -4.20
CA SER A 37 12.08 7.37 -2.77
C SER A 37 12.62 8.53 -1.93
N VAL A 38 12.01 8.72 -0.76
CA VAL A 38 12.44 9.70 0.23
C VAL A 38 12.38 9.07 1.61
N ALA A 39 13.47 9.20 2.36
CA ALA A 39 13.52 8.84 3.78
C ALA A 39 14.06 10.04 4.57
N ARG A 40 13.28 10.51 5.55
CA ARG A 40 13.62 11.69 6.37
C ARG A 40 13.47 11.37 7.84
N LEU A 41 14.48 11.73 8.61
CA LEU A 41 14.44 11.80 10.05
C LEU A 41 14.12 13.25 10.45
N HIS A 42 13.03 13.47 11.18
CA HIS A 42 12.57 14.80 11.58
C HIS A 42 13.11 15.22 12.93
N LEU A 43 13.49 14.25 13.77
CA LEU A 43 14.05 14.46 15.09
C LEU A 43 15.43 13.81 15.20
N PRO A 44 16.39 14.39 15.91
CA PRO A 44 17.67 13.73 16.17
C PRO A 44 17.45 12.45 16.98
N ILE A 45 18.28 11.43 16.73
CA ILE A 45 18.18 10.11 17.38
C ILE A 45 18.17 10.22 18.91
N SER A 46 18.95 11.15 19.48
CA SER A 46 18.98 11.39 20.93
C SER A 46 17.61 11.74 21.51
N LYS A 47 16.72 12.33 20.73
CA LYS A 47 15.33 12.66 21.12
C LYS A 47 14.39 11.47 21.01
N LEU A 48 14.76 10.44 20.26
CA LEU A 48 13.95 9.26 20.02
C LEU A 48 14.29 8.09 20.96
N GLN A 49 15.45 8.15 21.64
CA GLN A 49 15.85 7.10 22.58
C GLN A 49 14.85 6.96 23.72
N GLY A 50 14.29 5.75 23.89
CA GLY A 50 13.30 5.42 24.91
C GLY A 50 11.89 5.97 24.67
N ALA A 51 11.65 6.62 23.52
CA ALA A 51 10.30 7.02 23.12
C ALA A 51 9.55 5.85 22.46
N THR A 52 8.26 5.74 22.70
CA THR A 52 7.38 4.84 21.95
C THR A 52 6.94 5.54 20.68
N ILE A 53 7.13 4.86 19.53
CA ILE A 53 6.75 5.38 18.20
C ILE A 53 5.62 4.54 17.65
N THR A 54 4.51 5.16 17.28
CA THR A 54 3.45 4.53 16.47
C THR A 54 3.70 4.79 15.00
N MET A 55 3.29 3.85 14.15
CA MET A 55 3.45 3.95 12.70
C MET A 55 2.11 4.04 12.02
N GLU A 56 2.01 5.00 11.11
CA GLU A 56 0.90 5.13 10.16
C GLU A 56 1.42 4.79 8.78
N MET A 57 0.77 3.85 8.11
CA MET A 57 1.12 3.46 6.74
C MET A 57 -0.07 3.62 5.82
N GLY A 58 0.21 3.92 4.55
CA GLY A 58 -0.80 4.02 3.52
C GLY A 58 -0.17 3.89 2.14
N PHE A 59 -1.02 3.77 1.12
CA PHE A 59 -0.58 3.82 -0.27
C PHE A 59 -1.60 4.51 -1.15
N GLU A 60 -1.12 5.02 -2.26
CA GLU A 60 -1.88 5.59 -3.37
C GLU A 60 -1.54 4.81 -4.63
N THR A 61 -2.51 4.60 -5.51
CA THR A 61 -2.30 3.92 -6.77
C THR A 61 -2.78 4.75 -7.93
N GLY A 62 -2.11 4.59 -9.07
CA GLY A 62 -2.50 5.16 -10.34
C GLY A 62 -2.10 4.22 -11.47
N PHE A 63 -2.63 4.45 -12.66
CA PHE A 63 -2.20 3.71 -13.83
C PHE A 63 -2.28 4.55 -15.11
N GLY A 64 -1.53 4.11 -16.11
CA GLY A 64 -1.61 4.58 -17.48
C GLY A 64 -1.58 3.40 -18.44
N PHE A 65 -2.18 3.58 -19.63
CA PHE A 65 -2.16 2.60 -20.70
C PHE A 65 -1.81 3.28 -22.01
N ASP A 66 -0.85 2.72 -22.74
CA ASP A 66 -0.48 3.14 -24.10
C ASP A 66 -1.06 2.14 -25.11
N ASP A 67 -2.04 2.60 -25.87
CA ASP A 67 -2.71 1.78 -26.89
C ASP A 67 -1.78 1.32 -28.03
N ALA A 68 -0.77 2.12 -28.35
CA ALA A 68 0.14 1.80 -29.46
C ALA A 68 1.09 0.66 -29.11
N SER A 69 1.66 0.67 -27.92
CA SER A 69 2.57 -0.35 -27.43
C SER A 69 1.90 -1.46 -26.64
N LYS A 70 0.60 -1.33 -26.32
CA LYS A 70 -0.14 -2.17 -25.39
C LYS A 70 0.50 -2.23 -23.99
N GLN A 71 1.23 -1.20 -23.64
CA GLN A 71 1.91 -1.09 -22.36
C GLN A 71 0.98 -0.55 -21.29
N PHE A 72 0.87 -1.28 -20.19
CA PHE A 72 0.21 -0.88 -18.97
C PHE A 72 1.26 -0.55 -17.91
N THR A 73 1.19 0.64 -17.35
CA THR A 73 2.05 1.07 -16.24
C THR A 73 1.17 1.35 -15.02
N SER A 74 1.40 0.62 -13.94
CA SER A 74 0.78 0.93 -12.65
C SER A 74 1.79 1.58 -11.71
N ILE A 75 1.39 2.67 -11.08
CA ILE A 75 2.18 3.40 -10.08
C ILE A 75 1.61 3.12 -8.71
N VAL A 76 2.49 2.71 -7.79
CA VAL A 76 2.15 2.47 -6.38
C VAL A 76 3.06 3.33 -5.52
N LYS A 77 2.50 4.34 -4.85
CA LYS A 77 3.22 5.18 -3.90
C LYS A 77 2.85 4.75 -2.48
N ILE A 78 3.82 4.28 -1.73
CA ILE A 78 3.65 3.77 -0.38
C ILE A 78 4.37 4.70 0.59
N HIS A 79 3.76 4.96 1.75
CA HIS A 79 4.35 5.81 2.77
C HIS A 79 4.22 5.19 4.17
N CYS A 80 5.19 5.51 5.02
CA CYS A 80 5.18 5.24 6.46
C CYS A 80 5.58 6.50 7.20
N LYS A 81 4.80 6.88 8.23
CA LYS A 81 5.09 7.97 9.15
C LYS A 81 5.22 7.41 10.55
N GLY A 82 6.35 7.68 11.20
CA GLY A 82 6.53 7.41 12.63
C GLY A 82 6.17 8.63 13.44
N LYS A 83 5.30 8.48 14.46
CA LYS A 83 4.91 9.54 15.38
C LYS A 83 5.18 9.13 16.82
N ILE A 84 5.59 10.08 17.64
CA ILE A 84 5.77 9.87 19.08
C ILE A 84 4.41 9.55 19.73
N ALA A 85 4.27 8.34 20.25
CA ALA A 85 3.08 7.92 21.00
C ALA A 85 3.21 8.26 22.48
N GLU A 86 4.39 7.97 23.07
CA GLU A 86 4.72 8.28 24.46
C GLU A 86 6.09 8.96 24.50
N PRO A 87 6.14 10.21 24.99
CA PRO A 87 7.38 10.95 25.12
C PRO A 87 8.26 10.35 26.23
N ASN A 88 9.58 10.43 26.04
CA ASN A 88 10.60 9.91 26.96
C ASN A 88 11.19 10.96 27.92
N GLY A 89 10.50 12.06 28.13
CA GLY A 89 10.99 13.16 28.97
C GLY A 89 12.03 14.09 28.30
N THR A 90 12.32 13.90 27.01
CA THR A 90 13.28 14.73 26.25
C THR A 90 12.68 16.05 25.73
N GLY A 91 11.46 16.40 26.15
CA GLY A 91 10.76 17.60 25.73
C GLY A 91 10.13 17.53 24.33
N VAL A 92 9.99 16.32 23.77
CA VAL A 92 9.24 16.09 22.53
C VAL A 92 7.78 15.77 22.86
N GLU A 93 6.85 16.42 22.19
CA GLU A 93 5.43 16.24 22.44
C GLU A 93 4.87 14.99 21.74
N LYS A 94 3.80 14.41 22.31
CA LYS A 94 3.02 13.34 21.69
C LYS A 94 2.46 13.80 20.34
N GLY A 95 2.50 12.92 19.34
CA GLY A 95 2.03 13.19 17.97
C GLY A 95 3.07 13.84 17.07
N THR A 96 4.23 14.28 17.60
CA THR A 96 5.31 14.83 16.78
C THR A 96 5.83 13.78 15.80
N GLU A 97 5.99 14.16 14.53
CA GLU A 97 6.58 13.29 13.52
C GLU A 97 8.06 13.03 13.82
N ALA A 98 8.41 11.76 13.96
CA ALA A 98 9.78 11.31 14.20
C ALA A 98 10.52 11.07 12.89
N PHE A 99 9.87 10.40 11.95
CA PHE A 99 10.40 10.12 10.61
C PHE A 99 9.30 9.95 9.58
N THR A 100 9.68 10.08 8.31
CA THR A 100 8.85 9.70 7.16
C THR A 100 9.68 8.90 6.17
N VAL A 101 9.05 7.86 5.59
CA VAL A 101 9.62 7.07 4.50
C VAL A 101 8.55 6.94 3.42
N THR A 102 8.90 7.28 2.19
CA THR A 102 8.01 7.16 1.03
C THR A 102 8.77 6.50 -0.10
N ALA A 103 8.12 5.61 -0.83
CA ALA A 103 8.66 5.04 -2.06
C ALA A 103 7.56 4.93 -3.11
N THR A 104 7.92 5.19 -4.36
CA THR A 104 7.05 5.06 -5.53
C THR A 104 7.60 3.94 -6.40
N TYR A 105 6.77 2.95 -6.67
CA TYR A 105 7.09 1.82 -7.53
C TYR A 105 6.31 1.95 -8.84
N ALA A 106 6.98 1.66 -9.95
CA ALA A 106 6.37 1.51 -11.26
C ALA A 106 6.37 0.03 -11.64
N LEU A 107 5.19 -0.49 -11.99
CA LEU A 107 5.01 -1.83 -12.56
C LEU A 107 4.68 -1.66 -14.03
N GLU A 108 5.58 -2.11 -14.89
CA GLU A 108 5.40 -2.09 -16.32
C GLU A 108 5.03 -3.49 -16.82
N MET A 109 3.95 -3.58 -17.57
CA MET A 109 3.37 -4.83 -18.06
C MET A 109 2.87 -4.65 -19.48
N VAL A 110 2.78 -5.74 -20.23
CA VAL A 110 2.26 -5.73 -21.60
C VAL A 110 0.95 -6.50 -21.64
N LEU A 111 -0.07 -5.90 -22.25
CA LEU A 111 -1.36 -6.54 -22.48
C LEU A 111 -1.25 -7.50 -23.67
N LYS A 112 -1.43 -8.80 -23.45
CA LYS A 112 -1.34 -9.85 -24.47
C LYS A 112 -2.67 -10.19 -25.12
N GLN A 113 -3.77 -9.87 -24.44
CA GLN A 113 -5.12 -10.12 -24.95
C GLN A 113 -5.97 -8.88 -24.73
N ASP A 114 -6.57 -8.38 -25.79
CA ASP A 114 -7.42 -7.21 -25.73
C ASP A 114 -8.73 -7.50 -24.97
N PHE A 115 -9.36 -6.44 -24.53
CA PHE A 115 -10.71 -6.42 -23.96
C PHE A 115 -11.72 -6.09 -25.08
N GLU A 116 -13.00 -6.33 -24.82
CA GLU A 116 -14.05 -6.10 -25.80
C GLU A 116 -14.24 -4.59 -26.10
N SER A 117 -13.99 -3.74 -25.11
CA SER A 117 -14.01 -2.28 -25.28
C SER A 117 -12.92 -1.57 -24.44
N PRO A 118 -12.56 -0.34 -24.81
CA PRO A 118 -11.65 0.49 -23.99
C PRO A 118 -12.17 0.72 -22.59
N GLU A 119 -13.46 0.93 -22.40
CA GLU A 119 -14.09 1.18 -21.10
C GLU A 119 -14.00 -0.05 -20.20
N GLU A 120 -14.22 -1.23 -20.76
CA GLU A 120 -14.05 -2.50 -20.05
C GLU A 120 -12.59 -2.66 -19.62
N ARG A 121 -11.66 -2.45 -20.55
CA ARG A 121 -10.23 -2.49 -20.29
C ARG A 121 -9.86 -1.59 -19.13
N ASP A 122 -10.21 -0.31 -19.19
CA ASP A 122 -9.82 0.69 -18.20
C ASP A 122 -10.40 0.37 -16.82
N SER A 123 -11.65 -0.13 -16.76
CA SER A 123 -12.26 -0.61 -15.53
C SER A 123 -11.51 -1.79 -14.91
N HIS A 124 -11.05 -2.73 -15.75
CA HIS A 124 -10.27 -3.88 -15.31
C HIS A 124 -8.86 -3.49 -14.86
N LEU A 125 -8.17 -2.63 -15.63
CA LEU A 125 -6.84 -2.14 -15.29
C LEU A 125 -6.85 -1.30 -14.00
N ALA A 126 -7.89 -0.49 -13.77
CA ALA A 126 -8.08 0.24 -12.52
C ALA A 126 -8.21 -0.72 -11.33
N SER A 127 -9.00 -1.80 -11.48
CA SER A 127 -9.15 -2.81 -10.44
C SER A 127 -7.84 -3.53 -10.11
N PHE A 128 -7.03 -3.84 -11.15
CA PHE A 128 -5.70 -4.43 -10.96
C PHE A 128 -4.75 -3.45 -10.25
N ALA A 129 -4.71 -2.19 -10.67
CA ALA A 129 -3.87 -1.16 -10.05
C ALA A 129 -4.21 -0.96 -8.57
N ALA A 130 -5.51 -1.04 -8.22
CA ALA A 130 -5.95 -0.87 -6.84
C ALA A 130 -5.66 -2.07 -5.94
N THR A 131 -5.51 -3.28 -6.47
CA THR A 131 -5.40 -4.51 -5.67
C THR A 131 -4.08 -5.25 -5.88
N ASN A 132 -3.79 -5.70 -7.10
CA ASN A 132 -2.64 -6.55 -7.38
C ASN A 132 -1.33 -5.78 -7.46
N ALA A 133 -1.35 -4.53 -7.95
CA ALA A 133 -0.13 -3.74 -8.03
C ALA A 133 0.47 -3.44 -6.65
N PRO A 134 -0.29 -3.01 -5.62
CA PRO A 134 0.23 -2.89 -4.26
C PRO A 134 0.78 -4.22 -3.71
N MET A 135 0.10 -5.34 -3.96
CA MET A 135 0.59 -6.67 -3.55
C MET A 135 1.95 -7.01 -4.16
N ALA A 136 2.15 -6.68 -5.43
CA ALA A 136 3.43 -6.90 -6.11
C ALA A 136 4.55 -5.98 -5.58
N ALA A 137 4.24 -4.73 -5.28
CA ALA A 137 5.21 -3.76 -4.75
C ALA A 137 5.56 -3.98 -3.26
N TRP A 138 4.67 -4.61 -2.49
CA TRP A 138 4.78 -4.70 -1.04
C TRP A 138 6.04 -5.41 -0.52
N PRO A 139 6.53 -6.51 -1.09
CA PRO A 139 7.80 -7.13 -0.66
C PRO A 139 8.98 -6.16 -0.80
N CYS A 140 9.07 -5.43 -1.92
CA CYS A 140 10.12 -4.44 -2.15
C CYS A 140 10.01 -3.25 -1.18
N TRP A 141 8.77 -2.83 -0.89
CA TRP A 141 8.52 -1.80 0.12
C TRP A 141 8.98 -2.22 1.51
N ARG A 142 8.70 -3.45 1.93
CA ARG A 142 9.11 -3.96 3.25
C ARG A 142 10.63 -3.93 3.41
N ASP A 143 11.35 -4.39 2.40
CA ASP A 143 12.82 -4.36 2.38
C ASP A 143 13.36 -2.93 2.41
N PHE A 144 12.79 -2.06 1.58
CA PHE A 144 13.16 -0.64 1.54
C PHE A 144 12.93 0.05 2.89
N LEU A 145 11.76 -0.10 3.51
CA LEU A 145 11.42 0.50 4.80
C LEU A 145 12.40 0.06 5.89
N GLN A 146 12.67 -1.25 5.97
CA GLN A 146 13.62 -1.81 6.93
C GLN A 146 15.02 -1.24 6.74
N SER A 147 15.51 -1.20 5.50
CA SER A 147 16.82 -0.64 5.15
C SER A 147 16.90 0.85 5.45
N ALA A 148 15.88 1.63 5.06
CA ALA A 148 15.84 3.08 5.24
C ALA A 148 15.85 3.46 6.73
N THR A 149 15.01 2.81 7.55
CA THR A 149 14.95 3.08 8.99
C THR A 149 16.25 2.68 9.71
N GLY A 150 16.86 1.55 9.33
CA GLY A 150 18.16 1.16 9.85
C GLY A 150 19.28 2.16 9.51
N ARG A 151 19.31 2.68 8.27
CA ARG A 151 20.26 3.74 7.85
C ARG A 151 20.04 5.07 8.56
N MET A 152 18.83 5.37 8.99
CA MET A 152 18.54 6.52 9.85
C MET A 152 18.98 6.33 11.30
N GLY A 153 19.50 5.16 11.67
CA GLY A 153 19.91 4.84 13.05
C GLY A 153 18.74 4.44 13.96
N LEU A 154 17.59 4.17 13.40
CA LEU A 154 16.44 3.62 14.12
C LEU A 154 16.52 2.10 14.21
N VAL A 155 15.76 1.49 15.13
CA VAL A 155 15.49 0.06 15.04
C VAL A 155 14.81 -0.20 13.69
N PRO A 156 15.31 -1.18 12.89
CA PRO A 156 14.73 -1.45 11.58
C PRO A 156 13.24 -1.76 11.68
N VAL A 157 12.43 -0.96 10.98
CA VAL A 157 10.98 -1.10 10.95
C VAL A 157 10.58 -2.10 9.88
N THR A 158 9.81 -3.11 10.24
CA THR A 158 9.25 -4.07 9.31
C THR A 158 7.76 -3.81 9.11
N ALA A 159 7.35 -3.51 7.86
CA ALA A 159 5.94 -3.39 7.54
C ALA A 159 5.20 -4.73 7.77
N PRO A 160 3.94 -4.71 8.24
CA PRO A 160 3.14 -5.91 8.41
C PRO A 160 2.90 -6.62 7.06
N PHE A 161 2.30 -7.80 7.09
CA PHE A 161 1.86 -8.44 5.86
C PHE A 161 0.71 -7.65 5.23
N LEU A 162 0.72 -7.57 3.89
CA LEU A 162 -0.39 -7.04 3.13
C LEU A 162 -1.29 -8.19 2.68
N ARG A 163 -2.60 -8.01 2.81
CA ARG A 163 -3.60 -8.94 2.25
C ARG A 163 -4.71 -8.17 1.56
N VAL A 164 -5.37 -8.84 0.62
CA VAL A 164 -6.62 -8.35 0.02
C VAL A 164 -7.78 -8.99 0.77
N ASP A 165 -8.64 -8.17 1.35
CA ASP A 165 -9.88 -8.58 2.01
C ASP A 165 -11.05 -8.38 1.04
N VAL A 166 -11.53 -9.47 0.46
CA VAL A 166 -12.66 -9.44 -0.48
C VAL A 166 -13.95 -9.48 0.32
N ARG A 167 -14.63 -8.35 0.40
CA ARG A 167 -15.94 -8.24 1.04
C ARG A 167 -17.03 -8.63 0.05
N LYS A 168 -17.85 -9.60 0.43
CA LYS A 168 -19.09 -9.84 -0.29
C LYS A 168 -19.98 -8.62 -0.09
N GLU A 169 -20.62 -8.15 -1.15
CA GLU A 169 -21.74 -7.22 -1.02
C GLU A 169 -22.86 -7.96 -0.29
N ASP A 170 -22.81 -7.99 1.03
CA ASP A 170 -23.88 -8.56 1.83
C ASP A 170 -24.78 -7.43 2.29
N SER A 171 -26.01 -7.53 1.75
CA SER A 171 -27.26 -7.18 2.40
C SER A 171 -27.23 -5.86 3.17
N ALA A 172 -27.93 -4.90 2.60
CA ALA A 172 -28.51 -3.80 3.37
C ALA A 172 -28.94 -4.30 4.76
N PRO A 173 -28.67 -3.54 5.82
CA PRO A 173 -29.16 -3.91 7.14
C PRO A 173 -30.67 -4.12 7.03
N VAL A 174 -31.13 -5.32 7.36
CA VAL A 174 -32.54 -5.60 7.56
C VAL A 174 -33.01 -4.64 8.64
N VAL A 175 -33.70 -3.60 8.23
CA VAL A 175 -34.40 -2.69 9.14
C VAL A 175 -35.39 -3.57 9.89
N GLY A 176 -35.03 -3.92 11.12
CA GLY A 176 -35.87 -4.69 12.01
C GLY A 176 -37.22 -4.00 12.13
N SER A 177 -38.26 -4.65 11.63
CA SER A 177 -39.63 -4.34 11.94
C SER A 177 -39.83 -4.47 13.46
N THR A 178 -40.04 -3.34 14.10
CA THR A 178 -40.49 -3.26 15.49
C THR A 178 -41.83 -3.99 15.60
N PRO A 179 -41.98 -5.02 16.42
CA PRO A 179 -43.31 -5.57 16.70
C PRO A 179 -44.08 -4.58 17.56
N THR A 180 -45.30 -4.31 17.16
CA THR A 180 -46.35 -3.58 17.87
C THR A 180 -46.76 -4.31 19.14
#